data_32c489bb9f8d7d3b5f6a7e9a4e74b43f
#
_entry.id   32c489bb9f8d7d3b5f6a7e9a4e74b43f
#
_cell.length_a   1.000
_cell.length_b   1.000
_cell.length_c   1.000
_cell.angle_alpha   90.00
_cell.angle_beta   90.00
_cell.angle_gamma   90.00
#
_symmetry.space_group_name_H-M   'P 1'
#
loop_
_entity.id
_entity.type
_entity.pdbx_description
1 polymer ?
#
loop_
_entity_poly.entity_id
_entity_poly.type
_entity_poly.pdbx_seq_one_letter_code
_entity_poly.pdbx_strand_id
1 'polypeptide(L)'
;MNFGRLWLVICVILVGCVEGPHPRLSALFGTQIYQHQQPDPVWPQLQQIGLVVHSDTTGPGAAPAISPAFLETLRRRTEEFLTKRCMISSVVPIAFPSSTQPAQLQQELIARGQEHGISHLLLVILSSREYAGPVTLGEDRMMTQMSGTTFENMALAEVALLDLADYAVTFDLPGSATETLEILDAPIGEGLPSRAESLDILRAQAGQQALDRSLNILEKRCHGLKEKTAFRDVTDNFQTGDPGQSLVL
;
A
#
# COMPACT_ATOMS: atom_id res chain seq x y z
N MET A 1 28.71 -14.02 39.48
CA MET A 1 28.08 -14.15 38.15
C MET A 1 26.89 -13.17 38.09
N ASN A 2 26.97 -12.16 37.18
CA ASN A 2 26.05 -11.01 37.15
C ASN A 2 24.69 -11.36 36.49
N PHE A 3 23.74 -11.82 37.31
CA PHE A 3 22.36 -12.09 36.87
C PHE A 3 21.66 -10.84 36.25
N GLY A 4 22.02 -9.65 36.69
CA GLY A 4 21.42 -8.40 36.20
C GLY A 4 21.71 -8.07 34.71
N ARG A 5 22.82 -8.53 34.14
CA ARG A 5 23.16 -8.31 32.73
C ARG A 5 22.41 -9.23 31.77
N LEU A 6 22.01 -10.42 32.23
CA LEU A 6 21.25 -11.38 31.43
C LEU A 6 19.80 -10.91 31.21
N TRP A 7 19.20 -10.25 32.23
CA TRP A 7 17.84 -9.71 32.14
C TRP A 7 17.74 -8.54 31.15
N LEU A 8 18.76 -7.70 31.07
CA LEU A 8 18.77 -6.56 30.16
C LEU A 8 18.85 -6.98 28.68
N VAL A 9 19.57 -8.07 28.40
CA VAL A 9 19.67 -8.63 27.03
C VAL A 9 18.36 -9.29 26.60
N ILE A 10 17.62 -9.94 27.53
CA ILE A 10 16.33 -10.58 27.24
C ILE A 10 15.25 -9.51 26.95
N CYS A 11 15.27 -8.37 27.65
CA CYS A 11 14.30 -7.28 27.39
C CYS A 11 14.51 -6.61 26.02
N VAL A 12 15.73 -6.54 25.51
CA VAL A 12 16.03 -5.95 24.18
C VAL A 12 15.56 -6.86 23.04
N ILE A 13 15.48 -8.17 23.25
CA ILE A 13 15.03 -9.13 22.22
C ILE A 13 13.49 -9.15 22.07
N LEU A 14 12.75 -8.65 23.06
CA LEU A 14 11.28 -8.66 23.07
C LEU A 14 10.65 -7.38 22.51
N VAL A 15 11.43 -6.38 22.07
CA VAL A 15 10.90 -5.28 21.28
C VAL A 15 10.70 -5.83 19.85
N GLY A 16 9.59 -6.51 19.66
CA GLY A 16 9.15 -6.96 18.36
C GLY A 16 9.04 -5.74 17.45
N CYS A 17 9.90 -5.67 16.44
CA CYS A 17 9.74 -4.68 15.39
C CYS A 17 8.34 -4.86 14.80
N VAL A 18 7.53 -3.80 14.84
CA VAL A 18 6.27 -3.76 14.12
C VAL A 18 6.62 -3.73 12.64
N GLU A 19 6.52 -4.90 12.00
CA GLU A 19 6.77 -4.99 10.56
C GLU A 19 5.59 -4.41 9.78
N GLY A 20 5.86 -3.43 8.93
CA GLY A 20 4.92 -2.90 7.96
C GLY A 20 4.48 -3.95 6.92
N PRO A 21 3.54 -3.61 6.03
CA PRO A 21 3.18 -4.48 4.92
C PRO A 21 4.39 -4.68 4.00
N HIS A 22 4.58 -5.93 3.56
CA HIS A 22 5.67 -6.25 2.62
C HIS A 22 5.24 -6.01 1.17
N PRO A 23 6.17 -5.66 0.25
CA PRO A 23 5.91 -5.62 -1.17
C PRO A 23 5.31 -6.92 -1.67
N ARG A 24 4.21 -6.83 -2.42
CA ARG A 24 3.41 -7.99 -2.87
C ARG A 24 3.57 -8.31 -4.35
N LEU A 25 4.04 -7.33 -5.14
CA LEU A 25 4.19 -7.50 -6.59
C LEU A 25 5.05 -8.72 -6.94
N SER A 26 6.23 -8.84 -6.31
CA SER A 26 7.11 -10.00 -6.50
C SER A 26 6.51 -11.32 -5.99
N ALA A 27 5.70 -11.27 -4.94
CA ALA A 27 5.03 -12.45 -4.40
C ALA A 27 3.89 -12.96 -5.31
N LEU A 28 3.15 -12.03 -5.92
CA LEU A 28 2.05 -12.34 -6.83
C LEU A 28 2.52 -12.78 -8.21
N PHE A 29 3.55 -12.15 -8.75
CA PHE A 29 3.99 -12.36 -10.14
C PHE A 29 5.32 -13.11 -10.27
N GLY A 30 6.00 -13.39 -9.16
CA GLY A 30 7.34 -13.97 -9.15
C GLY A 30 8.44 -12.95 -9.41
N THR A 31 9.68 -13.25 -9.00
CA THR A 31 10.82 -12.33 -9.14
C THR A 31 11.31 -12.17 -10.59
N GLN A 32 10.89 -13.06 -11.48
CA GLN A 32 11.27 -13.01 -12.91
C GLN A 32 10.79 -11.75 -13.63
N ILE A 33 9.71 -11.08 -13.15
CA ILE A 33 9.23 -9.82 -13.76
C ILE A 33 10.24 -8.67 -13.67
N TYR A 34 11.25 -8.78 -12.78
CA TYR A 34 12.31 -7.79 -12.60
C TYR A 34 13.62 -8.15 -13.34
N GLN A 35 13.68 -9.30 -14.02
CA GLN A 35 14.93 -9.76 -14.66
C GLN A 35 15.31 -8.96 -15.90
N HIS A 36 14.35 -8.31 -16.55
CA HIS A 36 14.56 -7.50 -17.73
C HIS A 36 14.15 -6.07 -17.42
N GLN A 37 15.09 -5.23 -16.92
CA GLN A 37 14.83 -3.81 -16.78
C GLN A 37 14.69 -3.17 -18.15
N GLN A 38 13.47 -2.85 -18.53
CA GLN A 38 13.20 -2.08 -19.73
C GLN A 38 13.39 -0.57 -19.48
N PRO A 39 13.82 0.20 -20.48
CA PRO A 39 13.83 1.65 -20.38
C PRO A 39 12.41 2.18 -20.17
N ASP A 40 12.28 3.27 -19.41
CA ASP A 40 10.99 3.92 -19.23
C ASP A 40 10.34 4.20 -20.60
N PRO A 41 9.05 3.85 -20.77
CA PRO A 41 8.36 4.15 -22.02
C PRO A 41 8.27 5.65 -22.23
N VAL A 42 8.20 6.06 -23.48
CA VAL A 42 7.91 7.45 -23.79
C VAL A 42 6.41 7.67 -23.57
N TRP A 43 6.05 8.16 -22.41
CA TRP A 43 4.66 8.33 -21.97
C TRP A 43 3.72 8.97 -22.99
N PRO A 44 4.12 10.04 -23.73
CA PRO A 44 3.27 10.62 -24.77
C PRO A 44 2.97 9.67 -25.95
N GLN A 45 3.71 8.57 -26.08
CA GLN A 45 3.47 7.56 -27.13
C GLN A 45 2.52 6.45 -26.66
N LEU A 46 2.27 6.34 -25.35
CA LEU A 46 1.30 5.40 -24.80
C LEU A 46 -0.11 5.97 -24.97
N GLN A 47 -0.75 5.65 -26.11
CA GLN A 47 -2.11 6.10 -26.38
C GLN A 47 -3.15 5.37 -25.50
N GLN A 48 -2.90 4.10 -25.21
CA GLN A 48 -3.80 3.25 -24.45
C GLN A 48 -3.02 2.40 -23.44
N ILE A 49 -3.57 2.31 -22.22
CA ILE A 49 -3.00 1.49 -21.14
C ILE A 49 -4.09 0.73 -20.42
N GLY A 50 -3.81 -0.51 -20.01
CA GLY A 50 -4.67 -1.24 -19.11
C GLY A 50 -4.44 -0.82 -17.66
N LEU A 51 -5.49 -0.77 -16.86
CA LEU A 51 -5.42 -0.47 -15.44
C LEU A 51 -6.00 -1.62 -14.62
N VAL A 52 -5.18 -2.18 -13.76
CA VAL A 52 -5.56 -3.19 -12.78
C VAL A 52 -5.42 -2.60 -11.40
N VAL A 53 -6.47 -2.66 -10.58
CA VAL A 53 -6.43 -2.28 -9.17
C VAL A 53 -6.87 -3.48 -8.33
N HIS A 54 -6.02 -3.90 -7.40
CA HIS A 54 -6.24 -5.08 -6.58
C HIS A 54 -5.86 -4.85 -5.13
N SER A 55 -6.66 -5.40 -4.20
CA SER A 55 -6.33 -5.45 -2.77
C SER A 55 -5.84 -6.85 -2.42
N ASP A 56 -4.54 -6.98 -2.15
CA ASP A 56 -3.95 -8.26 -1.77
C ASP A 56 -4.06 -8.51 -0.27
N THR A 57 -4.68 -9.64 0.07
CA THR A 57 -4.86 -10.10 1.45
C THR A 57 -4.10 -11.39 1.74
N THR A 58 -3.22 -11.82 0.84
CA THR A 58 -2.53 -13.13 0.97
C THR A 58 -1.25 -13.05 1.79
N GLY A 59 -0.80 -11.84 2.17
CA GLY A 59 0.39 -11.65 2.99
C GLY A 59 0.22 -12.11 4.43
N PRO A 60 1.30 -12.51 5.11
CA PRO A 60 1.26 -12.81 6.54
C PRO A 60 0.80 -11.58 7.34
N GLY A 61 -0.25 -11.73 8.17
CA GLY A 61 -0.82 -10.64 8.96
C GLY A 61 -1.52 -9.55 8.14
N ALA A 62 -1.90 -9.86 6.89
CA ALA A 62 -2.64 -8.92 6.06
C ALA A 62 -3.99 -8.55 6.70
N ALA A 63 -4.34 -7.27 6.62
CA ALA A 63 -5.67 -6.80 6.99
C ALA A 63 -6.73 -7.32 6.00
N PRO A 64 -8.02 -7.31 6.38
CA PRO A 64 -9.11 -7.60 5.46
C PRO A 64 -9.07 -6.73 4.20
N ALA A 65 -9.59 -7.25 3.09
CA ALA A 65 -9.65 -6.52 1.84
C ALA A 65 -10.39 -5.19 1.98
N ILE A 66 -9.93 -4.20 1.25
CA ILE A 66 -10.64 -2.94 1.07
C ILE A 66 -11.95 -3.22 0.32
N SER A 67 -13.03 -2.54 0.70
CA SER A 67 -14.34 -2.76 0.09
C SER A 67 -14.33 -2.56 -1.44
N PRO A 68 -15.10 -3.36 -2.21
CA PRO A 68 -15.14 -3.22 -3.67
C PRO A 68 -15.54 -1.82 -4.16
N ALA A 69 -16.44 -1.14 -3.44
CA ALA A 69 -16.86 0.21 -3.75
C ALA A 69 -15.72 1.21 -3.62
N PHE A 70 -14.85 1.01 -2.63
CA PHE A 70 -13.69 1.86 -2.45
C PHE A 70 -12.58 1.55 -3.46
N LEU A 71 -12.35 0.28 -3.80
CA LEU A 71 -11.43 -0.09 -4.88
C LEU A 71 -11.83 0.55 -6.21
N GLU A 72 -13.14 0.58 -6.50
CA GLU A 72 -13.64 1.28 -7.68
C GLU A 72 -13.38 2.80 -7.62
N THR A 73 -13.47 3.40 -6.45
CA THR A 73 -13.10 4.82 -6.26
C THR A 73 -11.62 5.05 -6.52
N LEU A 74 -10.74 4.17 -6.02
CA LEU A 74 -9.29 4.25 -6.28
C LEU A 74 -8.97 4.02 -7.76
N ARG A 75 -9.66 3.09 -8.43
CA ARG A 75 -9.52 2.84 -9.86
C ARG A 75 -9.84 4.11 -10.66
N ARG A 76 -11.01 4.71 -10.41
CA ARG A 76 -11.42 5.95 -11.09
C ARG A 76 -10.46 7.10 -10.83
N ARG A 77 -9.97 7.24 -9.60
CA ARG A 77 -8.95 8.25 -9.25
C ARG A 77 -7.66 8.06 -10.04
N THR A 78 -7.20 6.81 -10.16
CA THR A 78 -6.00 6.47 -10.93
C THR A 78 -6.21 6.75 -12.42
N GLU A 79 -7.37 6.39 -12.97
CA GLU A 79 -7.75 6.68 -14.36
C GLU A 79 -7.75 8.19 -14.65
N GLU A 80 -8.38 8.99 -13.77
CA GLU A 80 -8.37 10.44 -13.88
C GLU A 80 -6.95 11.02 -13.79
N PHE A 81 -6.11 10.46 -12.93
CA PHE A 81 -4.72 10.86 -12.81
C PHE A 81 -3.96 10.59 -14.11
N LEU A 82 -4.05 9.38 -14.65
CA LEU A 82 -3.37 8.99 -15.88
C LEU A 82 -3.79 9.87 -17.08
N THR A 83 -5.08 10.13 -17.21
CA THR A 83 -5.58 10.96 -18.32
C THR A 83 -5.21 12.43 -18.18
N LYS A 84 -5.29 13.00 -16.97
CA LYS A 84 -5.07 14.44 -16.74
C LYS A 84 -3.60 14.79 -16.54
N ARG A 85 -2.82 13.92 -15.88
CA ARG A 85 -1.43 14.21 -15.51
C ARG A 85 -0.41 13.53 -16.40
N CYS A 86 -0.65 12.30 -16.82
CA CYS A 86 0.25 11.57 -17.70
C CYS A 86 -0.14 11.64 -19.19
N MET A 87 -1.22 12.35 -19.52
CA MET A 87 -1.69 12.57 -20.90
C MET A 87 -2.04 11.28 -21.66
N ILE A 88 -2.44 10.22 -20.96
CA ILE A 88 -2.88 8.96 -21.56
C ILE A 88 -4.27 9.18 -22.18
N SER A 89 -4.43 8.83 -23.46
CA SER A 89 -5.68 9.07 -24.19
C SER A 89 -6.80 8.11 -23.78
N SER A 90 -6.46 6.87 -23.44
CA SER A 90 -7.43 5.83 -23.07
C SER A 90 -6.88 4.94 -21.97
N VAL A 91 -7.68 4.76 -20.91
CA VAL A 91 -7.40 3.82 -19.83
C VAL A 91 -8.48 2.75 -19.82
N VAL A 92 -8.08 1.49 -19.97
CA VAL A 92 -9.00 0.35 -20.03
C VAL A 92 -8.95 -0.40 -18.72
N PRO A 93 -10.05 -0.50 -17.96
CA PRO A 93 -10.08 -1.27 -16.73
C PRO A 93 -9.96 -2.76 -17.03
N ILE A 94 -8.99 -3.41 -16.40
CA ILE A 94 -8.78 -4.85 -16.50
C ILE A 94 -9.03 -5.46 -15.13
N ALA A 95 -9.91 -6.46 -15.08
CA ALA A 95 -10.18 -7.16 -13.83
C ALA A 95 -8.96 -7.99 -13.40
N PHE A 96 -8.63 -7.96 -12.11
CA PHE A 96 -7.59 -8.82 -11.58
C PHE A 96 -8.00 -10.29 -11.70
N PRO A 97 -7.13 -11.17 -12.21
CA PRO A 97 -7.44 -12.61 -12.30
C PRO A 97 -7.68 -13.25 -10.94
N SER A 98 -8.47 -14.31 -10.92
CA SER A 98 -8.75 -15.05 -9.69
C SER A 98 -7.69 -16.12 -9.37
N SER A 99 -6.74 -16.36 -10.28
CA SER A 99 -5.68 -17.34 -10.08
C SER A 99 -4.73 -16.91 -8.97
N THR A 100 -4.30 -17.86 -8.15
CA THR A 100 -3.29 -17.67 -7.10
C THR A 100 -1.89 -18.11 -7.53
N GLN A 101 -1.77 -18.76 -8.69
CA GLN A 101 -0.48 -19.22 -9.20
C GLN A 101 0.16 -18.17 -10.11
N PRO A 102 1.40 -17.74 -9.85
CA PRO A 102 2.05 -16.67 -10.63
C PRO A 102 2.04 -16.89 -12.15
N ALA A 103 2.31 -18.12 -12.61
CA ALA A 103 2.32 -18.42 -14.04
C ALA A 103 0.93 -18.31 -14.71
N GLN A 104 -0.12 -18.73 -14.01
CA GLN A 104 -1.50 -18.62 -14.52
C GLN A 104 -1.97 -17.15 -14.48
N LEU A 105 -1.66 -16.44 -13.41
CA LEU A 105 -1.94 -15.02 -13.27
C LEU A 105 -1.34 -14.22 -14.43
N GLN A 106 -0.09 -14.55 -14.77
CA GLN A 106 0.62 -13.97 -15.91
C GLN A 106 -0.13 -14.22 -17.21
N GLN A 107 -0.44 -15.50 -17.51
CA GLN A 107 -1.13 -15.88 -18.76
C GLN A 107 -2.50 -15.20 -18.89
N GLU A 108 -3.26 -15.13 -17.81
CA GLU A 108 -4.57 -14.48 -17.81
C GLU A 108 -4.46 -12.97 -18.05
N LEU A 109 -3.47 -12.29 -17.46
CA LEU A 109 -3.27 -10.85 -17.69
C LEU A 109 -2.84 -10.56 -19.12
N ILE A 110 -1.93 -11.36 -19.70
CA ILE A 110 -1.53 -11.24 -21.10
C ILE A 110 -2.74 -11.43 -22.01
N ALA A 111 -3.53 -12.50 -21.79
CA ALA A 111 -4.70 -12.78 -22.61
C ALA A 111 -5.70 -11.61 -22.57
N ARG A 112 -6.03 -11.10 -21.39
CA ARG A 112 -6.93 -9.94 -21.22
C ARG A 112 -6.37 -8.68 -21.88
N GLY A 113 -5.07 -8.43 -21.76
CA GLY A 113 -4.42 -7.31 -22.44
C GLY A 113 -4.54 -7.43 -23.95
N GLN A 114 -4.30 -8.61 -24.52
CA GLN A 114 -4.41 -8.88 -25.95
C GLN A 114 -5.84 -8.73 -26.48
N GLU A 115 -6.85 -9.19 -25.72
CA GLU A 115 -8.27 -9.00 -26.05
C GLU A 115 -8.64 -7.53 -26.24
N HIS A 116 -8.00 -6.63 -25.51
CA HIS A 116 -8.23 -5.19 -25.57
C HIS A 116 -7.20 -4.43 -26.43
N GLY A 117 -6.25 -5.13 -27.07
CA GLY A 117 -5.20 -4.50 -27.87
C GLY A 117 -4.22 -3.67 -27.03
N ILE A 118 -4.02 -4.02 -25.77
CA ILE A 118 -3.18 -3.29 -24.82
C ILE A 118 -1.78 -3.90 -24.82
N SER A 119 -0.75 -3.05 -24.87
CA SER A 119 0.65 -3.46 -24.76
C SER A 119 1.22 -3.28 -23.34
N HIS A 120 0.65 -2.39 -22.54
CA HIS A 120 1.15 -2.08 -21.20
C HIS A 120 0.02 -2.10 -20.16
N LEU A 121 0.27 -2.67 -19.00
CA LEU A 121 -0.64 -2.66 -17.85
C LEU A 121 -0.04 -1.83 -16.71
N LEU A 122 -0.80 -0.87 -16.20
CA LEU A 122 -0.51 -0.29 -14.90
C LEU A 122 -1.18 -1.14 -13.83
N LEU A 123 -0.36 -1.72 -12.98
CA LEU A 123 -0.78 -2.51 -11.82
C LEU A 123 -0.77 -1.62 -10.58
N VAL A 124 -1.86 -1.59 -9.85
CA VAL A 124 -1.99 -0.97 -8.54
C VAL A 124 -2.33 -2.07 -7.55
N ILE A 125 -1.34 -2.50 -6.77
CA ILE A 125 -1.50 -3.52 -5.75
C ILE A 125 -1.51 -2.84 -4.38
N LEU A 126 -2.60 -3.01 -3.66
CA LEU A 126 -2.78 -2.48 -2.31
C LEU A 126 -2.65 -3.62 -1.31
N SER A 127 -1.80 -3.45 -0.31
CA SER A 127 -1.69 -4.36 0.83
C SER A 127 -1.69 -3.57 2.12
N SER A 128 -2.19 -4.15 3.20
CA SER A 128 -2.15 -3.48 4.48
C SER A 128 -2.02 -4.45 5.65
N ARG A 129 -1.53 -3.93 6.77
CA ARG A 129 -1.53 -4.59 8.07
C ARG A 129 -2.29 -3.74 9.08
N GLU A 130 -2.97 -4.41 9.99
CA GLU A 130 -3.74 -3.77 11.04
C GLU A 130 -3.25 -4.24 12.41
N TYR A 131 -3.04 -3.29 13.29
CA TYR A 131 -2.65 -3.51 14.67
C TYR A 131 -3.71 -2.93 15.57
N ALA A 132 -3.91 -3.59 16.72
CA ALA A 132 -4.80 -3.10 17.75
C ALA A 132 -4.07 -3.13 19.09
N GLY A 133 -4.15 -2.03 19.84
CA GLY A 133 -3.56 -1.89 21.15
C GLY A 133 -4.48 -1.18 22.13
N PRO A 134 -4.32 -1.41 23.43
CA PRO A 134 -5.08 -0.68 24.43
C PRO A 134 -4.66 0.80 24.45
N VAL A 135 -5.64 1.69 24.62
CA VAL A 135 -5.40 3.11 24.90
C VAL A 135 -6.08 3.49 26.21
N THR A 136 -5.41 4.30 27.01
CA THR A 136 -5.97 4.89 28.22
C THR A 136 -5.85 6.40 28.11
N LEU A 137 -6.99 7.09 28.08
CA LEU A 137 -7.03 8.56 28.04
C LEU A 137 -7.29 9.08 29.45
N GLY A 138 -6.48 10.01 29.89
CA GLY A 138 -6.60 10.71 31.17
C GLY A 138 -5.36 10.61 32.04
N GLU A 139 -4.60 11.67 32.14
CA GLU A 139 -3.43 11.80 33.04
C GLU A 139 -3.79 12.47 34.38
N ASP A 140 -4.92 13.14 34.48
CA ASP A 140 -5.26 13.90 35.67
C ASP A 140 -6.11 13.10 36.68
N ARG A 141 -5.70 13.19 37.93
CA ARG A 141 -6.28 12.49 39.08
C ARG A 141 -7.78 12.73 39.34
N MET A 142 -8.42 13.59 38.54
CA MET A 142 -9.85 13.95 38.68
C MET A 142 -10.73 13.53 37.51
N MET A 143 -10.17 13.02 36.41
CA MET A 143 -10.98 12.56 35.28
C MET A 143 -11.15 11.03 35.32
N THR A 144 -12.35 10.58 35.04
CA THR A 144 -12.65 9.17 34.83
C THR A 144 -11.72 8.65 33.73
N GLN A 145 -10.85 7.69 34.06
CA GLN A 145 -10.04 7.01 33.06
C GLN A 145 -10.96 6.38 32.03
N MET A 146 -10.87 6.81 30.78
CA MET A 146 -11.56 6.16 29.68
C MET A 146 -10.60 5.16 29.06
N SER A 147 -11.02 3.90 29.03
CA SER A 147 -10.35 2.85 28.29
C SER A 147 -10.85 2.81 26.85
N GLY A 148 -10.03 2.26 25.97
CA GLY A 148 -10.39 2.10 24.59
C GLY A 148 -9.38 1.23 23.85
N THR A 149 -9.53 1.16 22.53
CA THR A 149 -8.62 0.46 21.65
C THR A 149 -8.16 1.41 20.55
N THR A 150 -6.85 1.54 20.38
CA THR A 150 -6.25 2.19 19.23
C THR A 150 -6.06 1.15 18.13
N PHE A 151 -6.54 1.47 16.94
CA PHE A 151 -6.31 0.73 15.71
C PHE A 151 -5.37 1.52 14.84
N GLU A 152 -4.34 0.86 14.34
CA GLU A 152 -3.39 1.41 13.38
C GLU A 152 -3.43 0.56 12.12
N ASN A 153 -3.66 1.18 10.97
CA ASN A 153 -3.58 0.52 9.68
C ASN A 153 -2.41 1.08 8.89
N MET A 154 -1.45 0.21 8.58
CA MET A 154 -0.30 0.52 7.72
C MET A 154 -0.60 -0.02 6.32
N ALA A 155 -0.73 0.85 5.34
CA ALA A 155 -0.99 0.50 3.95
C ALA A 155 0.25 0.71 3.08
N LEU A 156 0.40 -0.17 2.09
CA LEU A 156 1.39 -0.07 1.02
C LEU A 156 0.64 -0.15 -0.31
N ALA A 157 0.91 0.80 -1.20
CA ALA A 157 0.49 0.77 -2.59
C ALA A 157 1.73 0.58 -3.46
N GLU A 158 1.71 -0.43 -4.33
CA GLU A 158 2.73 -0.65 -5.35
C GLU A 158 2.11 -0.30 -6.69
N VAL A 159 2.66 0.71 -7.36
CA VAL A 159 2.24 1.12 -8.71
C VAL A 159 3.32 0.73 -9.68
N ALA A 160 3.05 -0.27 -10.51
CA ALA A 160 4.02 -0.82 -11.43
C ALA A 160 3.50 -0.80 -12.87
N LEU A 161 4.38 -0.53 -13.83
CA LEU A 161 4.08 -0.65 -15.24
C LEU A 161 4.68 -1.95 -15.77
N LEU A 162 3.80 -2.80 -16.29
CA LEU A 162 4.13 -4.08 -16.90
C LEU A 162 4.02 -3.98 -18.42
N ASP A 163 5.11 -4.32 -19.12
CA ASP A 163 5.08 -4.58 -20.55
C ASP A 163 4.57 -6.01 -20.78
N LEU A 164 3.53 -6.15 -21.62
CA LEU A 164 2.93 -7.45 -21.89
C LEU A 164 3.67 -8.26 -22.95
N ALA A 165 4.56 -7.64 -23.75
CA ALA A 165 5.33 -8.34 -24.77
C ALA A 165 6.41 -9.24 -24.15
N ASP A 166 7.16 -8.67 -23.20
CA ASP A 166 8.26 -9.35 -22.53
C ASP A 166 7.91 -9.77 -21.10
N TYR A 167 6.72 -9.41 -20.61
CA TYR A 167 6.28 -9.60 -19.24
C TYR A 167 7.29 -9.06 -18.22
N ALA A 168 7.76 -7.87 -18.48
CA ALA A 168 8.77 -7.21 -17.67
C ALA A 168 8.21 -5.96 -16.99
N VAL A 169 8.59 -5.76 -15.73
CA VAL A 169 8.26 -4.52 -15.00
C VAL A 169 9.22 -3.43 -15.43
N THR A 170 8.68 -2.38 -16.01
CA THR A 170 9.44 -1.18 -16.38
C THR A 170 9.83 -0.36 -15.15
N PHE A 171 8.90 -0.23 -14.21
CA PHE A 171 9.11 0.41 -12.92
C PHE A 171 8.13 -0.12 -11.88
N ASP A 172 8.52 0.03 -10.62
CA ASP A 172 7.73 -0.22 -9.43
C ASP A 172 7.89 0.96 -8.48
N LEU A 173 6.76 1.58 -8.12
CA LEU A 173 6.70 2.80 -7.32
C LEU A 173 5.92 2.53 -6.04
N PRO A 174 6.60 2.16 -4.95
CA PRO A 174 5.93 1.95 -3.68
C PRO A 174 5.56 3.28 -3.01
N GLY A 175 4.38 3.32 -2.42
CA GLY A 175 3.94 4.38 -1.52
C GLY A 175 3.34 3.76 -0.27
N SER A 176 3.70 4.26 0.90
CA SER A 176 3.19 3.75 2.18
C SER A 176 2.49 4.84 2.97
N ALA A 177 1.48 4.48 3.74
CA ALA A 177 0.80 5.36 4.66
C ALA A 177 0.34 4.62 5.91
N THR A 178 0.22 5.34 7.00
CA THR A 178 -0.30 4.85 8.27
C THR A 178 -1.42 5.75 8.72
N GLU A 179 -2.54 5.14 9.10
CA GLU A 179 -3.69 5.82 9.70
C GLU A 179 -4.02 5.19 11.03
N THR A 180 -4.47 6.00 11.97
CA THR A 180 -4.77 5.59 13.34
C THR A 180 -6.20 5.98 13.69
N LEU A 181 -6.91 5.08 14.36
CA LEU A 181 -8.27 5.28 14.87
C LEU A 181 -8.33 4.86 16.33
N GLU A 182 -8.80 5.74 17.19
CA GLU A 182 -9.05 5.44 18.59
C GLU A 182 -10.55 5.23 18.82
N ILE A 183 -10.91 4.07 19.35
CA ILE A 183 -12.27 3.73 19.71
C ILE A 183 -12.34 3.60 21.24
N LEU A 184 -13.07 4.50 21.86
CA LEU A 184 -13.27 4.50 23.31
C LEU A 184 -14.39 3.53 23.70
N ASP A 185 -14.28 2.90 24.87
CA ASP A 185 -15.29 2.00 25.46
C ASP A 185 -16.49 2.77 26.05
N ALA A 186 -16.78 3.97 25.55
CA ALA A 186 -17.95 4.76 25.92
C ALA A 186 -19.20 4.24 25.17
N PRO A 187 -20.40 4.36 25.75
CA PRO A 187 -21.63 4.01 25.04
C PRO A 187 -21.73 4.86 23.78
N ILE A 188 -21.80 4.16 22.62
CA ILE A 188 -21.90 4.80 21.30
C ILE A 188 -23.26 5.47 21.22
N GLY A 189 -23.29 6.79 20.99
CA GLY A 189 -24.51 7.54 20.71
C GLY A 189 -25.17 7.07 19.41
N GLU A 190 -26.49 7.22 19.31
CA GLU A 190 -27.22 6.93 18.07
C GLU A 190 -26.66 7.75 16.90
N GLY A 191 -26.40 7.09 15.77
CA GLY A 191 -25.92 7.74 14.53
C GLY A 191 -24.40 7.70 14.30
N LEU A 192 -23.61 7.15 15.20
CA LEU A 192 -22.17 6.91 14.94
C LEU A 192 -21.97 5.63 14.14
N PRO A 193 -20.95 5.58 13.24
CA PRO A 193 -20.65 4.40 12.47
C PRO A 193 -20.29 3.23 13.39
N SER A 194 -20.63 2.02 12.99
CA SER A 194 -20.21 0.82 13.70
C SER A 194 -18.69 0.70 13.71
N ARG A 195 -18.16 -0.08 14.67
CA ARG A 195 -16.71 -0.37 14.73
C ARG A 195 -16.19 -0.94 13.41
N ALA A 196 -16.94 -1.85 12.78
CA ALA A 196 -16.55 -2.47 11.52
C ALA A 196 -16.48 -1.42 10.39
N GLU A 197 -17.47 -0.55 10.29
CA GLU A 197 -17.50 0.54 9.32
C GLU A 197 -16.36 1.54 9.55
N SER A 198 -16.07 1.89 10.81
CA SER A 198 -14.95 2.76 11.15
C SER A 198 -13.60 2.17 10.73
N LEU A 199 -13.41 0.85 10.91
CA LEU A 199 -12.21 0.15 10.46
C LEU A 199 -12.11 0.06 8.94
N ASP A 200 -13.23 -0.09 8.24
CA ASP A 200 -13.23 -0.04 6.77
C ASP A 200 -12.84 1.34 6.25
N ILE A 201 -13.32 2.39 6.90
CA ILE A 201 -12.92 3.78 6.58
C ILE A 201 -11.42 3.97 6.85
N LEU A 202 -10.90 3.49 7.98
CA LEU A 202 -9.48 3.57 8.31
C LEU A 202 -8.60 2.92 7.23
N ARG A 203 -8.94 1.69 6.81
CA ARG A 203 -8.21 0.97 5.75
C ARG A 203 -8.27 1.72 4.42
N ALA A 204 -9.46 2.25 4.10
CA ALA A 204 -9.68 3.02 2.89
C ALA A 204 -8.83 4.29 2.86
N GLN A 205 -8.76 5.03 3.95
CA GLN A 205 -7.95 6.25 4.05
C GLN A 205 -6.46 5.94 3.95
N ALA A 206 -5.96 4.94 4.68
CA ALA A 206 -4.57 4.51 4.60
C ALA A 206 -4.20 4.08 3.16
N GLY A 207 -5.04 3.25 2.53
CA GLY A 207 -4.85 2.79 1.15
C GLY A 207 -4.84 3.95 0.15
N GLN A 208 -5.74 4.92 0.30
CA GLN A 208 -5.78 6.11 -0.57
C GLN A 208 -4.52 6.95 -0.43
N GLN A 209 -4.07 7.23 0.79
CA GLN A 209 -2.85 8.02 1.00
C GLN A 209 -1.60 7.30 0.47
N ALA A 210 -1.52 5.99 0.67
CA ALA A 210 -0.43 5.18 0.11
C ALA A 210 -0.42 5.29 -1.43
N LEU A 211 -1.57 5.14 -2.07
CA LEU A 211 -1.70 5.31 -3.53
C LEU A 211 -1.31 6.72 -3.98
N ASP A 212 -1.78 7.76 -3.29
CA ASP A 212 -1.46 9.15 -3.65
C ASP A 212 0.05 9.42 -3.61
N ARG A 213 0.78 8.82 -2.67
CA ARG A 213 2.25 8.91 -2.63
C ARG A 213 2.89 8.25 -3.86
N SER A 214 2.44 7.06 -4.24
CA SER A 214 2.93 6.40 -5.47
C SER A 214 2.59 7.20 -6.72
N LEU A 215 1.37 7.74 -6.83
CA LEU A 215 0.96 8.55 -7.96
C LEU A 215 1.76 9.86 -8.08
N ASN A 216 2.13 10.48 -6.96
CA ASN A 216 2.99 11.66 -6.96
C ASN A 216 4.40 11.36 -7.53
N ILE A 217 4.92 10.16 -7.29
CA ILE A 217 6.18 9.72 -7.91
C ILE A 217 5.96 9.46 -9.40
N LEU A 218 4.85 8.83 -9.76
CA LEU A 218 4.47 8.57 -11.15
C LEU A 218 4.33 9.85 -11.96
N GLU A 219 3.75 10.93 -11.38
CA GLU A 219 3.63 12.23 -12.05
C GLU A 219 4.99 12.76 -12.52
N LYS A 220 6.00 12.68 -11.66
CA LYS A 220 7.36 13.11 -12.02
C LYS A 220 7.92 12.29 -13.19
N ARG A 221 7.67 10.98 -13.22
CA ARG A 221 8.08 10.10 -14.32
C ARG A 221 7.37 10.43 -15.63
N CYS A 222 6.06 10.62 -15.59
CA CYS A 222 5.27 10.99 -16.77
C CYS A 222 5.80 12.27 -17.44
N HIS A 223 6.33 13.20 -16.66
CA HIS A 223 6.90 14.46 -17.15
C HIS A 223 8.41 14.37 -17.48
N GLY A 224 9.00 13.19 -17.45
CA GLY A 224 10.42 12.99 -17.74
C GLY A 224 11.38 13.53 -16.68
N LEU A 225 10.86 13.86 -15.50
CA LEU A 225 11.66 14.26 -14.35
C LEU A 225 12.29 13.00 -13.75
N LYS A 226 13.53 12.69 -14.12
CA LYS A 226 14.29 11.59 -13.54
C LYS A 226 14.55 11.88 -12.05
N GLU A 227 13.77 11.29 -11.18
CA GLU A 227 14.13 11.24 -9.77
C GLU A 227 15.37 10.35 -9.63
N LYS A 228 16.46 10.91 -9.08
CA LYS A 228 17.60 10.09 -8.65
C LYS A 228 17.04 9.09 -7.63
N THR A 229 17.02 7.84 -7.99
CA THR A 229 16.45 6.72 -7.25
C THR A 229 16.88 6.74 -5.78
N ALA A 230 16.00 7.21 -4.92
CA ALA A 230 16.06 7.03 -3.46
C ALA A 230 15.63 5.60 -3.06
N PHE A 231 15.84 4.62 -3.93
CA PHE A 231 15.43 3.22 -3.68
C PHE A 231 16.32 2.50 -2.64
N ARG A 232 17.42 3.13 -2.19
CA ARG A 232 18.28 2.55 -1.17
C ARG A 232 17.87 2.86 0.27
N ASP A 233 17.03 3.87 0.49
CA ASP A 233 16.76 4.37 1.85
C ASP A 233 15.49 3.82 2.51
N VAL A 234 14.58 3.15 1.77
CA VAL A 234 13.34 2.67 2.38
C VAL A 234 13.59 1.46 3.29
N THR A 235 14.55 0.60 2.95
CA THR A 235 14.94 -0.53 3.82
C THR A 235 15.83 -0.09 5.00
N ASP A 236 16.65 0.96 4.82
CA ASP A 236 17.55 1.44 5.88
C ASP A 236 16.83 2.37 6.88
N ASN A 237 15.80 3.13 6.47
CA ASN A 237 15.03 3.99 7.37
C ASN A 237 14.10 3.22 8.32
N PHE A 238 13.72 1.99 7.99
CA PHE A 238 13.01 1.14 8.94
C PHE A 238 13.92 0.55 10.03
N GLN A 239 15.25 0.56 9.83
CA GLN A 239 16.22 0.05 10.82
C GLN A 239 16.81 1.12 11.77
N THR A 240 16.64 2.40 11.46
CA THR A 240 17.17 3.50 12.28
C THR A 240 16.10 4.50 12.68
N GLY A 241 14.99 4.01 13.23
CA GLY A 241 14.00 4.85 13.90
C GLY A 241 14.63 5.52 15.13
N ASP A 242 15.08 6.76 14.97
CA ASP A 242 15.47 7.62 16.09
C ASP A 242 14.20 8.02 16.87
N PRO A 243 14.04 7.60 18.15
CA PRO A 243 12.81 7.84 18.92
C PRO A 243 12.78 9.22 19.56
N GLY A 244 13.16 10.27 18.85
CA GLY A 244 13.43 11.58 19.45
C GLY A 244 12.87 12.81 18.76
N GLN A 245 11.63 12.81 18.25
CA GLN A 245 10.95 14.09 17.98
C GLN A 245 9.49 14.04 18.42
N SER A 246 9.30 14.31 19.70
CA SER A 246 8.01 14.64 20.30
C SER A 246 7.64 16.06 19.84
N LEU A 247 6.72 16.21 18.94
CA LEU A 247 6.08 17.49 18.65
C LEU A 247 5.02 17.74 19.71
N VAL A 248 5.34 18.66 20.63
CA VAL A 248 4.39 19.28 21.56
C VAL A 248 3.62 20.34 20.79
N LEU A 249 2.31 20.19 20.70
CA LEU A 249 1.36 21.27 20.53
C LEU A 249 0.37 21.23 21.66
#